data_86cda267aa9e7a503fb79a78171c3f84
#
_entry.id   86cda267aa9e7a503fb79a78171c3f84
#
_cell.length_a   1.000
_cell.length_b   1.000
_cell.length_c   1.000
_cell.angle_alpha   90.00
_cell.angle_beta   90.00
_cell.angle_gamma   90.00
#
_symmetry.space_group_name_H-M   'P 1'
#
loop_
_entity.id
_entity.type
_entity.pdbx_description
1 polymer ?
#
loop_
_entity_poly.entity_id
_entity_poly.type
_entity_poly.pdbx_seq_one_letter_code
_entity_poly.pdbx_strand_id
1 'polypeptide(L)'
;MQRYLIRTAMGAALVTTAALFAAPPTPAAAAPSAAPERACTLPPGLAELSGLAMSARHPGVFYAVNDSGNTTQVFAVDCSGATGVLKATYSLSGATNTDWEGLAVGKDAQGRPVIQVGDIGDNFSGRAELTVYSFPEPDQLANATVTPTALRFAYSDGRHDAESLLADPTTGQLYVASKLIGAAGQLYKAPLPPQSGQVNTLTPVRPGPVFATDGAFSPTGKSYALRSGGPLGANTAYIYDAAGTKLAEVALPSQPQGETLTYANCSTLLVGSENDTQLWRVPLPPEAAPGCGGTTPPPDGDLKVSNPGTQTCKFNQSCTIQITATGGKPPVSYSASGLPFGLSIDTATGRITGKPWQTGTLQITARATDSTTASATTTFPLGINWF
;
A
#
# COMPACT_ATOMS: atom_id res chain seq x y z
N MET A 1 -11.85 54.65 89.16
CA MET A 1 -11.91 55.25 87.80
C MET A 1 -11.33 54.29 86.82
N GLN A 2 -12.19 53.55 86.15
CA GLN A 2 -11.81 52.47 85.26
C GLN A 2 -12.23 52.84 83.81
N ARG A 3 -11.26 52.94 82.91
CA ARG A 3 -11.49 53.29 81.48
C ARG A 3 -11.64 52.01 80.66
N TYR A 4 -12.79 51.85 80.08
CA TYR A 4 -13.05 50.79 79.08
C TYR A 4 -12.46 51.17 77.69
N LEU A 5 -11.64 50.29 77.17
CA LEU A 5 -11.15 50.34 75.80
C LEU A 5 -12.00 49.38 74.92
N ILE A 6 -12.71 49.94 73.96
CA ILE A 6 -13.45 49.20 72.99
C ILE A 6 -12.46 48.84 71.82
N ARG A 7 -12.28 47.53 71.56
CA ARG A 7 -11.55 47.03 70.37
C ARG A 7 -12.55 46.71 69.32
N THR A 8 -12.50 47.43 68.23
CA THR A 8 -13.20 47.07 66.97
C THR A 8 -12.38 46.01 66.24
N ALA A 9 -12.96 44.85 65.98
CA ALA A 9 -12.41 43.80 65.11
C ALA A 9 -12.86 44.01 63.66
N MET A 10 -11.91 44.30 62.75
CA MET A 10 -12.10 44.27 61.31
C MET A 10 -11.96 42.84 60.89
N GLY A 11 -13.07 42.23 60.37
CA GLY A 11 -13.05 40.95 59.72
C GLY A 11 -12.62 41.09 58.26
N ALA A 12 -11.47 40.53 57.87
CA ALA A 12 -11.07 40.37 56.49
C ALA A 12 -11.74 39.13 55.88
N ALA A 13 -12.59 39.30 54.92
CA ALA A 13 -13.16 38.21 54.15
C ALA A 13 -12.13 37.77 53.08
N LEU A 14 -11.62 36.55 53.20
CA LEU A 14 -10.81 35.90 52.18
C LEU A 14 -11.73 35.36 51.09
N VAL A 15 -11.70 35.97 49.90
CA VAL A 15 -12.34 35.43 48.69
C VAL A 15 -11.35 34.46 48.06
N THR A 16 -11.56 33.15 48.19
CA THR A 16 -10.82 32.11 47.47
C THR A 16 -11.46 31.92 46.13
N THR A 17 -10.81 32.40 45.04
CA THR A 17 -11.15 32.04 43.66
C THR A 17 -10.62 30.65 43.38
N ALA A 18 -11.51 29.66 43.29
CA ALA A 18 -11.17 28.34 42.78
C ALA A 18 -10.99 28.42 41.26
N ALA A 19 -9.74 28.34 40.79
CA ALA A 19 -9.46 28.15 39.38
C ALA A 19 -9.84 26.69 38.97
N LEU A 20 -10.89 26.53 38.18
CA LEU A 20 -11.15 25.25 37.49
C LEU A 20 -10.08 25.04 36.43
N PHE A 21 -9.11 24.20 36.70
CA PHE A 21 -8.23 23.67 35.71
C PHE A 21 -9.03 22.63 34.87
N ALA A 22 -9.43 22.97 33.64
CA ALA A 22 -9.94 21.98 32.69
C ALA A 22 -8.82 20.98 32.43
N ALA A 23 -9.08 19.70 32.68
CA ALA A 23 -8.14 18.64 32.32
C ALA A 23 -7.92 18.68 30.78
N PRO A 24 -6.69 18.47 30.29
CA PRO A 24 -6.45 18.38 28.86
C PRO A 24 -7.30 17.26 28.27
N PRO A 25 -7.85 17.43 27.05
CA PRO A 25 -8.61 16.37 26.41
C PRO A 25 -7.72 15.13 26.28
N THR A 26 -8.20 14.01 26.79
CA THR A 26 -7.57 12.71 26.53
C THR A 26 -7.54 12.50 25.02
N PRO A 27 -6.38 12.12 24.43
CA PRO A 27 -6.34 11.80 23.01
C PRO A 27 -7.37 10.70 22.73
N ALA A 28 -8.23 10.93 21.76
CA ALA A 28 -9.20 9.94 21.32
C ALA A 28 -8.42 8.66 20.93
N ALA A 29 -8.80 7.52 21.49
CA ALA A 29 -8.22 6.24 21.09
C ALA A 29 -8.44 6.10 19.58
N ALA A 30 -7.35 5.80 18.85
CA ALA A 30 -7.44 5.53 17.41
C ALA A 30 -8.50 4.46 17.17
N ALA A 31 -9.38 4.68 16.21
CA ALA A 31 -10.37 3.67 15.84
C ALA A 31 -9.61 2.39 15.43
N PRO A 32 -10.05 1.20 15.88
CA PRO A 32 -9.41 -0.04 15.48
C PRO A 32 -9.41 -0.15 13.96
N SER A 33 -8.25 -0.47 13.36
CA SER A 33 -8.18 -0.78 11.93
C SER A 33 -9.09 -1.98 11.63
N ALA A 34 -9.69 -2.02 10.45
CA ALA A 34 -10.47 -3.17 10.03
C ALA A 34 -9.61 -4.45 10.11
N ALA A 35 -10.23 -5.60 10.38
CA ALA A 35 -9.52 -6.87 10.46
C ALA A 35 -8.94 -7.24 9.09
N PRO A 36 -7.80 -7.97 9.06
CA PRO A 36 -7.27 -8.53 7.82
C PRO A 36 -8.29 -9.43 7.12
N GLU A 37 -8.33 -9.37 5.80
CA GLU A 37 -9.22 -10.19 4.97
C GLU A 37 -8.44 -10.98 3.91
N ARG A 38 -9.00 -12.12 3.47
CA ARG A 38 -8.40 -12.88 2.38
C ARG A 38 -8.47 -12.08 1.08
N ALA A 39 -7.33 -11.96 0.40
CA ALA A 39 -7.24 -11.29 -0.90
C ALA A 39 -7.61 -12.24 -2.03
N CYS A 40 -6.76 -13.22 -2.29
CA CYS A 40 -6.98 -14.29 -3.26
C CYS A 40 -6.09 -15.50 -2.92
N THR A 41 -6.44 -16.65 -3.49
CA THR A 41 -5.56 -17.83 -3.47
C THR A 41 -4.61 -17.75 -4.67
N LEU A 42 -3.31 -17.91 -4.46
CA LEU A 42 -2.29 -17.88 -5.51
C LEU A 42 -2.49 -19.03 -6.53
N PRO A 43 -2.16 -18.80 -7.81
CA PRO A 43 -2.12 -19.89 -8.78
C PRO A 43 -0.98 -20.89 -8.45
N PRO A 44 -1.09 -22.14 -8.94
CA PRO A 44 0.00 -23.13 -8.78
C PRO A 44 1.33 -22.59 -9.30
N GLY A 45 2.43 -22.99 -8.65
CA GLY A 45 3.79 -22.58 -9.02
C GLY A 45 4.38 -21.42 -8.23
N LEU A 46 3.64 -20.87 -7.27
CA LEU A 46 4.09 -19.83 -6.36
C LEU A 46 4.12 -20.30 -4.89
N ALA A 47 4.62 -21.52 -4.67
CA ALA A 47 4.68 -22.11 -3.33
C ALA A 47 5.83 -21.55 -2.47
N GLU A 48 6.88 -21.07 -3.10
CA GLU A 48 8.07 -20.48 -2.45
C GLU A 48 8.10 -18.97 -2.74
N LEU A 49 7.00 -18.30 -2.41
CA LEU A 49 6.78 -16.90 -2.67
C LEU A 49 7.70 -16.01 -1.82
N SER A 50 8.70 -15.40 -2.43
CA SER A 50 9.69 -14.55 -1.76
C SER A 50 9.60 -13.06 -2.08
N GLY A 51 8.92 -12.64 -3.15
CA GLY A 51 8.76 -11.22 -3.46
C GLY A 51 7.42 -10.89 -4.08
N LEU A 52 6.85 -9.75 -3.70
CA LEU A 52 5.60 -9.18 -4.24
C LEU A 52 5.76 -7.71 -4.60
N ALA A 53 5.25 -7.30 -5.76
CA ALA A 53 5.14 -5.88 -6.11
C ALA A 53 3.88 -5.60 -6.93
N MET A 54 3.13 -4.56 -6.57
CA MET A 54 1.97 -4.15 -7.37
C MET A 54 2.41 -3.54 -8.69
N SER A 55 1.70 -3.89 -9.76
CA SER A 55 1.87 -3.27 -11.06
C SER A 55 1.55 -1.78 -11.02
N ALA A 56 2.38 -0.96 -11.66
CA ALA A 56 2.11 0.46 -11.85
C ALA A 56 1.17 0.72 -13.04
N ARG A 57 1.08 -0.23 -14.00
CA ARG A 57 0.31 -0.11 -15.24
C ARG A 57 -1.02 -0.85 -15.23
N HIS A 58 -1.09 -1.99 -14.53
CA HIS A 58 -2.22 -2.93 -14.61
C HIS A 58 -2.95 -3.00 -13.27
N PRO A 59 -4.06 -2.26 -13.08
CA PRO A 59 -4.80 -2.26 -11.82
C PRO A 59 -5.25 -3.68 -11.42
N GLY A 60 -5.05 -4.03 -10.14
CA GLY A 60 -5.40 -5.34 -9.60
C GLY A 60 -4.38 -6.46 -9.87
N VAL A 61 -3.33 -6.17 -10.66
CA VAL A 61 -2.24 -7.11 -10.96
C VAL A 61 -1.06 -6.84 -10.05
N PHE A 62 -0.44 -7.90 -9.55
CA PHE A 62 0.86 -7.86 -8.90
C PHE A 62 1.85 -8.78 -9.62
N TYR A 63 3.12 -8.48 -9.45
CA TYR A 63 4.22 -9.37 -9.83
C TYR A 63 4.67 -10.17 -8.62
N ALA A 64 5.13 -11.40 -8.87
CA ALA A 64 5.62 -12.32 -7.85
C ALA A 64 6.86 -13.05 -8.36
N VAL A 65 7.75 -13.42 -7.42
CA VAL A 65 8.90 -14.29 -7.66
C VAL A 65 8.94 -15.37 -6.59
N ASN A 66 9.56 -16.50 -6.94
CA ASN A 66 9.92 -17.53 -5.99
C ASN A 66 11.39 -17.40 -5.56
N ASP A 67 11.70 -17.92 -4.40
CA ASP A 67 13.00 -17.97 -3.77
C ASP A 67 14.05 -18.80 -4.57
N SER A 68 15.20 -18.97 -3.98
CA SER A 68 16.39 -19.70 -4.46
C SER A 68 16.06 -21.10 -4.98
N GLY A 69 16.83 -21.57 -5.97
CA GLY A 69 16.62 -22.90 -6.57
C GLY A 69 15.47 -22.98 -7.58
N ASN A 70 14.65 -21.94 -7.70
CA ASN A 70 13.58 -21.84 -8.69
C ASN A 70 14.07 -21.26 -10.02
N THR A 71 13.18 -21.25 -11.01
CA THR A 71 13.44 -20.67 -12.34
C THR A 71 13.54 -19.16 -12.27
N THR A 72 14.29 -18.54 -13.20
CA THR A 72 14.41 -17.09 -13.32
C THR A 72 13.16 -16.47 -13.96
N GLN A 73 12.03 -16.57 -13.28
CA GLN A 73 10.71 -16.16 -13.78
C GLN A 73 10.03 -15.16 -12.86
N VAL A 74 9.40 -14.16 -13.45
CA VAL A 74 8.51 -13.21 -12.79
C VAL A 74 7.08 -13.52 -13.27
N PHE A 75 6.17 -13.67 -12.34
CA PHE A 75 4.77 -14.02 -12.59
C PHE A 75 3.89 -12.80 -12.40
N ALA A 76 3.07 -12.45 -13.42
CA ALA A 76 2.03 -11.43 -13.29
C ALA A 76 0.70 -12.08 -12.93
N VAL A 77 0.14 -11.76 -11.78
CA VAL A 77 -1.07 -12.37 -11.24
C VAL A 77 -2.14 -11.31 -11.00
N ASP A 78 -3.33 -11.55 -11.51
CA ASP A 78 -4.53 -10.74 -11.23
C ASP A 78 -5.25 -11.31 -10.01
N CYS A 79 -5.33 -10.54 -8.94
CA CYS A 79 -5.98 -10.89 -7.67
C CYS A 79 -7.27 -10.06 -7.44
N SER A 80 -7.97 -9.70 -8.50
CA SER A 80 -9.26 -9.01 -8.41
C SER A 80 -10.42 -9.90 -7.93
N GLY A 81 -10.27 -11.23 -8.06
CA GLY A 81 -11.20 -12.24 -7.58
C GLY A 81 -10.65 -13.06 -6.40
N ALA A 82 -11.45 -14.01 -5.89
CA ALA A 82 -11.06 -14.91 -4.80
C ALA A 82 -9.93 -15.88 -5.16
N THR A 83 -9.72 -16.14 -6.46
CA THR A 83 -8.63 -16.96 -7.00
C THR A 83 -7.77 -16.08 -7.90
N GLY A 84 -6.47 -16.08 -7.66
CA GLY A 84 -5.49 -15.38 -8.49
C GLY A 84 -5.38 -16.03 -9.86
N VAL A 85 -5.35 -15.21 -10.90
CA VAL A 85 -5.25 -15.65 -12.29
C VAL A 85 -3.88 -15.27 -12.84
N LEU A 86 -3.09 -16.25 -13.24
CA LEU A 86 -1.82 -16.00 -13.93
C LEU A 86 -2.09 -15.35 -15.29
N LYS A 87 -1.63 -14.12 -15.46
CA LYS A 87 -1.81 -13.32 -16.69
C LYS A 87 -0.61 -13.40 -17.63
N ALA A 88 0.59 -13.52 -17.07
CA ALA A 88 1.82 -13.62 -17.84
C ALA A 88 2.95 -14.20 -16.98
N THR A 89 3.93 -14.80 -17.67
CA THR A 89 5.21 -15.23 -17.11
C THR A 89 6.33 -14.62 -17.94
N TYR A 90 7.26 -13.94 -17.26
CA TYR A 90 8.44 -13.32 -17.87
C TYR A 90 9.67 -14.12 -17.49
N SER A 91 10.29 -14.82 -18.46
CA SER A 91 11.55 -15.54 -18.26
C SER A 91 12.73 -14.58 -18.46
N LEU A 92 13.58 -14.39 -17.46
CA LEU A 92 14.70 -13.45 -17.49
C LEU A 92 15.93 -14.12 -18.08
N SER A 93 16.20 -13.87 -19.36
CA SER A 93 17.35 -14.45 -20.08
C SER A 93 18.65 -13.84 -19.59
N GLY A 94 19.62 -14.69 -19.22
CA GLY A 94 20.91 -14.28 -18.70
C GLY A 94 20.90 -13.88 -17.21
N ALA A 95 19.75 -13.98 -16.52
CA ALA A 95 19.68 -13.88 -15.07
C ALA A 95 20.02 -15.22 -14.40
N THR A 96 20.46 -15.17 -13.16
CA THR A 96 20.57 -16.31 -12.24
C THR A 96 19.62 -16.09 -11.06
N ASN A 97 19.03 -17.16 -10.53
CA ASN A 97 18.37 -17.13 -9.23
C ASN A 97 19.31 -17.82 -8.24
N THR A 98 20.17 -17.02 -7.61
CA THR A 98 21.06 -17.50 -6.54
C THR A 98 20.32 -17.48 -5.22
N ASP A 99 19.63 -16.34 -4.95
CA ASP A 99 18.84 -16.11 -3.75
C ASP A 99 17.93 -14.88 -3.99
N TRP A 100 16.81 -15.12 -4.72
CA TRP A 100 15.85 -14.04 -5.05
C TRP A 100 14.95 -13.80 -3.86
N GLU A 101 15.13 -12.63 -3.22
CA GLU A 101 14.52 -12.29 -1.94
C GLU A 101 13.76 -10.96 -1.94
N GLY A 102 13.54 -10.37 -3.09
CA GLY A 102 12.82 -9.11 -3.11
C GLY A 102 12.35 -8.71 -4.50
N LEU A 103 11.22 -8.02 -4.55
CA LEU A 103 10.61 -7.55 -5.78
C LEU A 103 10.07 -6.14 -5.62
N ALA A 104 10.41 -5.25 -6.53
CA ALA A 104 9.88 -3.91 -6.56
C ALA A 104 9.43 -3.48 -7.96
N VAL A 105 8.44 -2.59 -8.02
CA VAL A 105 8.13 -1.81 -9.23
C VAL A 105 8.56 -0.38 -8.98
N GLY A 106 9.60 0.04 -9.68
CA GLY A 106 10.22 1.35 -9.57
C GLY A 106 10.14 2.14 -10.87
N LYS A 107 11.08 3.08 -11.04
CA LYS A 107 11.23 3.89 -12.24
C LYS A 107 12.64 3.83 -12.78
N ASP A 108 12.78 3.84 -14.11
CA ASP A 108 14.07 4.08 -14.76
C ASP A 108 14.43 5.59 -14.76
N ALA A 109 15.61 5.91 -15.30
CA ALA A 109 16.10 7.29 -15.40
C ALA A 109 15.21 8.21 -16.26
N GLN A 110 14.30 7.65 -17.08
CA GLN A 110 13.32 8.36 -17.89
C GLN A 110 11.95 8.45 -17.20
N GLY A 111 11.83 7.96 -15.96
CA GLY A 111 10.59 7.94 -15.19
C GLY A 111 9.59 6.85 -15.62
N ARG A 112 10.00 5.90 -16.46
CA ARG A 112 9.14 4.80 -16.92
C ARG A 112 9.12 3.68 -15.88
N PRO A 113 7.98 3.00 -15.66
CA PRO A 113 7.92 1.93 -14.69
C PRO A 113 8.77 0.73 -15.15
N VAL A 114 9.51 0.18 -14.18
CA VAL A 114 10.38 -1.00 -14.35
C VAL A 114 10.11 -2.00 -13.23
N ILE A 115 10.18 -3.29 -13.57
CA ILE A 115 10.16 -4.39 -12.61
C ILE A 115 11.59 -4.68 -12.22
N GLN A 116 11.84 -4.81 -10.92
CA GLN A 116 13.16 -4.99 -10.32
C GLN A 116 13.16 -6.20 -9.39
N VAL A 117 13.94 -7.22 -9.74
CA VAL A 117 14.06 -8.47 -8.99
C VAL A 117 15.39 -8.45 -8.24
N GLY A 118 15.35 -8.62 -6.95
CA GLY A 118 16.51 -8.64 -6.07
C GLY A 118 17.06 -10.04 -5.87
N ASP A 119 18.22 -10.35 -6.48
CA ASP A 119 19.07 -11.48 -6.13
C ASP A 119 20.00 -11.00 -4.99
N ILE A 120 19.43 -10.87 -3.78
CA ILE A 120 20.01 -10.12 -2.66
C ILE A 120 20.19 -10.96 -1.39
N GLY A 121 19.63 -12.18 -1.32
CA GLY A 121 19.79 -13.06 -0.20
C GLY A 121 21.22 -13.56 -0.04
N ASP A 122 21.67 -13.74 1.19
CA ASP A 122 23.01 -14.20 1.54
C ASP A 122 23.06 -14.72 2.99
N ASN A 123 22.29 -15.75 3.27
CA ASN A 123 22.14 -16.34 4.61
C ASN A 123 23.46 -16.61 5.36
N PHE A 124 24.58 -16.76 4.63
CA PHE A 124 25.90 -17.00 5.19
C PHE A 124 26.84 -15.79 5.08
N SER A 125 26.38 -14.65 4.61
CA SER A 125 27.17 -13.41 4.39
C SER A 125 28.44 -13.67 3.58
N GLY A 126 28.32 -14.53 2.56
CA GLY A 126 29.43 -14.96 1.70
C GLY A 126 29.59 -14.15 0.44
N ARG A 127 28.54 -13.45 -0.02
CA ARG A 127 28.49 -12.74 -1.28
C ARG A 127 29.16 -11.36 -1.17
N ALA A 128 30.11 -11.09 -2.08
CA ALA A 128 30.74 -9.78 -2.16
C ALA A 128 29.87 -8.76 -2.88
N GLU A 129 28.99 -9.22 -3.77
CA GLU A 129 28.11 -8.40 -4.59
C GLU A 129 26.72 -9.03 -4.64
N LEU A 130 25.72 -8.17 -4.71
CA LEU A 130 24.31 -8.48 -4.95
C LEU A 130 23.94 -8.04 -6.36
N THR A 131 22.85 -8.57 -6.89
CA THR A 131 22.36 -8.18 -8.21
C THR A 131 20.87 -7.83 -8.16
N VAL A 132 20.52 -6.70 -8.78
CA VAL A 132 19.11 -6.36 -9.05
C VAL A 132 18.92 -6.43 -10.57
N TYR A 133 18.02 -7.31 -11.01
CA TYR A 133 17.62 -7.47 -12.40
C TYR A 133 16.49 -6.52 -12.71
N SER A 134 16.70 -5.55 -13.62
CA SER A 134 15.73 -4.52 -13.96
C SER A 134 15.30 -4.62 -15.42
N PHE A 135 13.99 -4.60 -15.69
CA PHE A 135 13.44 -4.57 -17.04
C PHE A 135 12.16 -3.72 -17.10
N PRO A 136 11.83 -3.12 -18.26
CA PRO A 136 10.62 -2.31 -18.40
C PRO A 136 9.36 -3.08 -18.03
N GLU A 137 8.47 -2.46 -17.27
CA GLU A 137 7.14 -3.02 -17.04
C GLU A 137 6.36 -3.08 -18.36
N PRO A 138 5.87 -4.26 -18.79
CA PRO A 138 5.21 -4.43 -20.08
C PRO A 138 3.89 -3.66 -20.20
N ASP A 139 3.60 -3.13 -21.39
CA ASP A 139 2.31 -2.50 -21.69
C ASP A 139 1.17 -3.52 -21.83
N GLN A 140 1.50 -4.77 -22.20
CA GLN A 140 0.56 -5.88 -22.36
C GLN A 140 1.02 -7.08 -21.54
N LEU A 141 0.10 -7.71 -20.83
CA LEU A 141 0.38 -8.92 -20.07
C LEU A 141 0.35 -10.14 -21.00
N ALA A 142 1.53 -10.57 -21.44
CA ALA A 142 1.72 -11.76 -22.27
C ALA A 142 3.04 -12.44 -21.88
N ASN A 143 3.10 -13.76 -21.98
CA ASN A 143 4.33 -14.50 -21.75
C ASN A 143 5.45 -14.02 -22.68
N ALA A 144 6.61 -13.79 -22.10
CA ALA A 144 7.78 -13.30 -22.84
C ALA A 144 9.09 -13.75 -22.23
N THR A 145 10.12 -13.85 -23.06
CA THR A 145 11.52 -13.88 -22.60
C THR A 145 12.06 -12.46 -22.70
N VAL A 146 12.58 -11.95 -21.60
CA VAL A 146 13.13 -10.60 -21.50
C VAL A 146 14.59 -10.66 -21.08
N THR A 147 15.42 -9.75 -21.60
CA THR A 147 16.81 -9.60 -21.16
C THR A 147 16.88 -8.42 -20.21
N PRO A 148 17.02 -8.65 -18.88
CA PRO A 148 17.08 -7.56 -17.91
C PRO A 148 18.44 -6.88 -17.92
N THR A 149 18.49 -5.63 -17.44
CA THR A 149 19.76 -4.99 -17.05
C THR A 149 20.14 -5.50 -15.66
N ALA A 150 21.32 -6.10 -15.54
CA ALA A 150 21.88 -6.50 -14.25
C ALA A 150 22.59 -5.29 -13.60
N LEU A 151 22.07 -4.84 -12.46
CA LEU A 151 22.66 -3.79 -11.63
C LEU A 151 23.35 -4.45 -10.44
N ARG A 152 24.67 -4.29 -10.32
CA ARG A 152 25.47 -4.89 -9.24
C ARG A 152 25.64 -3.92 -8.09
N PHE A 153 25.60 -4.44 -6.88
CA PHE A 153 25.70 -3.67 -5.64
C PHE A 153 26.64 -4.35 -4.64
N ALA A 154 27.28 -3.54 -3.80
CA ALA A 154 28.01 -3.99 -2.62
C ALA A 154 27.71 -3.05 -1.45
N TYR A 155 27.64 -3.60 -0.24
CA TYR A 155 27.48 -2.79 0.97
C TYR A 155 28.79 -2.06 1.30
N SER A 156 28.68 -0.83 1.83
CA SER A 156 29.84 -0.03 2.23
C SER A 156 30.50 -0.49 3.54
N ASP A 157 29.80 -1.32 4.32
CA ASP A 157 30.14 -1.71 5.69
C ASP A 157 30.28 -3.24 5.90
N GLY A 158 30.40 -3.99 4.81
CA GLY A 158 30.63 -5.43 4.88
C GLY A 158 29.70 -6.24 3.99
N ARG A 159 29.34 -7.44 4.42
CA ARG A 159 28.43 -8.35 3.74
C ARG A 159 27.22 -8.59 4.64
N HIS A 160 26.06 -8.58 4.06
CA HIS A 160 24.81 -8.73 4.79
C HIS A 160 23.84 -9.59 4.01
N ASP A 161 23.11 -10.40 4.72
CA ASP A 161 21.90 -11.02 4.22
C ASP A 161 20.76 -9.99 4.12
N ALA A 162 19.95 -10.07 3.06
CA ALA A 162 18.82 -9.17 2.85
C ALA A 162 17.68 -9.82 2.11
N GLU A 163 16.45 -9.49 2.49
CA GLU A 163 15.23 -10.02 1.88
C GLU A 163 14.26 -8.93 1.41
N SER A 164 14.62 -7.65 1.54
CA SER A 164 13.72 -6.56 1.20
C SER A 164 14.33 -5.67 0.13
N LEU A 165 13.67 -5.57 -1.03
CA LEU A 165 13.99 -4.63 -2.09
C LEU A 165 12.87 -3.60 -2.21
N LEU A 166 13.15 -2.33 -1.97
CA LEU A 166 12.18 -1.26 -2.05
C LEU A 166 12.56 -0.26 -3.14
N ALA A 167 11.57 0.22 -3.88
CA ALA A 167 11.73 1.31 -4.84
C ALA A 167 10.77 2.45 -4.50
N ASP A 168 11.29 3.65 -4.30
CA ASP A 168 10.45 4.85 -4.14
C ASP A 168 9.75 5.16 -5.49
N PRO A 169 8.41 5.09 -5.58
CA PRO A 169 7.68 5.27 -6.82
C PRO A 169 7.72 6.71 -7.35
N THR A 170 8.15 7.67 -6.54
CA THR A 170 8.23 9.08 -6.95
C THR A 170 9.58 9.42 -7.57
N THR A 171 10.66 8.87 -7.03
CA THR A 171 12.04 9.20 -7.40
C THR A 171 12.75 8.09 -8.18
N GLY A 172 12.31 6.84 -8.07
CA GLY A 172 13.03 5.66 -8.56
C GLY A 172 14.20 5.23 -7.66
N GLN A 173 14.34 5.83 -6.48
CA GLN A 173 15.40 5.49 -5.51
C GLN A 173 15.22 4.07 -4.98
N LEU A 174 16.26 3.24 -5.12
CA LEU A 174 16.31 1.88 -4.57
C LEU A 174 16.85 1.87 -3.15
N TYR A 175 16.28 0.97 -2.35
CA TYR A 175 16.73 0.62 -1.02
C TYR A 175 16.75 -0.90 -0.85
N VAL A 176 17.64 -1.38 0.00
CA VAL A 176 17.72 -2.78 0.44
C VAL A 176 17.70 -2.81 1.97
N ALA A 177 16.86 -3.65 2.56
CA ALA A 177 16.87 -3.85 4.01
C ALA A 177 17.48 -5.20 4.36
N SER A 178 18.52 -5.18 5.23
CA SER A 178 19.17 -6.40 5.68
C SER A 178 18.33 -7.17 6.70
N LYS A 179 18.41 -8.50 6.65
CA LYS A 179 17.82 -9.42 7.61
C LYS A 179 18.87 -9.83 8.64
N LEU A 180 18.65 -9.51 9.91
CA LEU A 180 19.49 -9.98 11.01
C LEU A 180 18.68 -10.78 12.02
N ILE A 181 19.24 -11.90 12.46
CA ILE A 181 18.64 -12.75 13.50
C ILE A 181 18.97 -12.16 14.86
N GLY A 182 17.96 -11.85 15.67
CA GLY A 182 18.12 -11.38 17.04
C GLY A 182 18.67 -9.95 17.20
N ALA A 183 18.85 -9.22 16.09
CA ALA A 183 19.28 -7.82 16.07
C ALA A 183 18.50 -7.03 15.02
N ALA A 184 18.45 -5.71 15.21
CA ALA A 184 17.88 -4.81 14.21
C ALA A 184 18.70 -4.87 12.92
N GLY A 185 18.02 -5.01 11.78
CA GLY A 185 18.60 -4.88 10.46
C GLY A 185 18.93 -3.42 10.14
N GLN A 186 19.37 -3.19 8.92
CA GLN A 186 19.74 -1.87 8.40
C GLN A 186 19.07 -1.63 7.06
N LEU A 187 18.53 -0.44 6.83
CA LEU A 187 18.09 0.02 5.51
C LEU A 187 19.27 0.70 4.81
N TYR A 188 19.60 0.21 3.63
CA TYR A 188 20.64 0.72 2.77
C TYR A 188 20.04 1.44 1.57
N LYS A 189 20.68 2.52 1.14
CA LYS A 189 20.32 3.34 0.00
C LYS A 189 21.30 3.13 -1.15
N ALA A 190 20.78 2.86 -2.35
CA ALA A 190 21.58 2.81 -3.58
C ALA A 190 21.88 4.22 -4.11
N PRO A 191 22.91 4.42 -4.94
CA PRO A 191 23.06 5.64 -5.73
C PRO A 191 21.91 5.80 -6.72
N LEU A 192 21.60 7.04 -7.10
CA LEU A 192 20.52 7.36 -8.02
C LEU A 192 21.06 8.25 -9.17
N PRO A 193 20.98 7.83 -10.45
CA PRO A 193 20.61 6.48 -10.89
C PRO A 193 21.73 5.47 -10.58
N PRO A 194 21.40 4.19 -10.35
CA PRO A 194 22.41 3.15 -10.27
C PRO A 194 23.07 2.95 -11.64
N GLN A 195 24.37 2.74 -11.64
CA GLN A 195 25.17 2.63 -12.86
C GLN A 195 25.26 1.19 -13.34
N SER A 196 24.88 0.93 -14.59
CA SER A 196 25.11 -0.36 -15.24
C SER A 196 26.59 -0.58 -15.54
N GLY A 197 27.03 -1.84 -15.47
CA GLY A 197 28.42 -2.23 -15.80
C GLY A 197 29.45 -2.02 -14.70
N GLN A 198 29.09 -1.40 -13.57
CA GLN A 198 29.97 -1.24 -12.41
C GLN A 198 29.25 -1.64 -11.11
N VAL A 199 30.00 -1.78 -10.03
CA VAL A 199 29.45 -2.08 -8.70
C VAL A 199 29.04 -0.77 -8.04
N ASN A 200 27.77 -0.68 -7.65
CA ASN A 200 27.18 0.45 -6.96
C ASN A 200 27.27 0.24 -5.44
N THR A 201 27.60 1.28 -4.68
CA THR A 201 27.73 1.17 -3.23
C THR A 201 26.40 1.40 -2.54
N LEU A 202 25.95 0.43 -1.75
CA LEU A 202 24.83 0.56 -0.82
C LEU A 202 25.31 1.21 0.48
N THR A 203 24.72 2.36 0.83
CA THR A 203 25.10 3.13 2.01
C THR A 203 24.03 2.99 3.09
N PRO A 204 24.38 2.64 4.36
CA PRO A 204 23.42 2.54 5.44
C PRO A 204 22.79 3.91 5.75
N VAL A 205 21.47 3.96 5.92
CA VAL A 205 20.77 5.22 6.15
C VAL A 205 19.96 5.22 7.45
N ARG A 206 19.45 4.06 7.89
CA ARG A 206 18.69 3.96 9.13
C ARG A 206 18.48 2.51 9.57
N PRO A 207 18.22 2.25 10.87
CA PRO A 207 17.88 0.92 11.35
C PRO A 207 16.59 0.40 10.70
N GLY A 208 16.54 -0.91 10.44
CA GLY A 208 15.36 -1.70 10.09
C GLY A 208 14.85 -2.52 11.27
N PRO A 209 13.75 -3.27 11.12
CA PRO A 209 13.28 -4.20 12.14
C PRO A 209 14.21 -5.41 12.27
N VAL A 210 14.03 -6.16 13.38
CA VAL A 210 14.63 -7.49 13.52
C VAL A 210 13.99 -8.42 12.50
N PHE A 211 14.78 -9.25 11.83
CA PHE A 211 14.33 -10.24 10.87
C PHE A 211 13.42 -9.65 9.78
N ALA A 212 13.95 -8.66 9.05
CA ALA A 212 13.22 -8.03 7.93
C ALA A 212 13.13 -9.03 6.77
N THR A 213 11.91 -9.40 6.36
CA THR A 213 11.66 -10.40 5.30
C THR A 213 11.07 -9.81 4.02
N ASP A 214 10.56 -8.59 4.01
CA ASP A 214 10.18 -7.85 2.80
C ASP A 214 9.88 -6.39 3.15
N GLY A 215 9.74 -5.56 2.11
CA GLY A 215 9.35 -4.17 2.26
C GLY A 215 8.94 -3.50 0.97
N ALA A 216 8.12 -2.48 1.08
CA ALA A 216 7.66 -1.70 -0.06
C ALA A 216 7.42 -0.23 0.31
N PHE A 217 7.55 0.66 -0.67
CA PHE A 217 7.03 2.02 -0.56
C PHE A 217 5.53 2.07 -0.85
N SER A 218 4.83 2.96 -0.15
CA SER A 218 3.45 3.30 -0.51
C SER A 218 3.40 3.92 -1.91
N PRO A 219 2.28 3.78 -2.66
CA PRO A 219 2.15 4.39 -3.98
C PRO A 219 2.35 5.91 -4.01
N THR A 220 2.22 6.58 -2.85
CA THR A 220 2.45 8.03 -2.72
C THR A 220 3.91 8.40 -2.49
N GLY A 221 4.78 7.43 -2.18
CA GLY A 221 6.17 7.66 -1.77
C GLY A 221 6.33 8.34 -0.40
N LYS A 222 5.23 8.62 0.32
CA LYS A 222 5.26 9.32 1.60
C LYS A 222 5.50 8.41 2.81
N SER A 223 5.36 7.10 2.63
CA SER A 223 5.64 6.08 3.63
C SER A 223 6.22 4.83 2.98
N TYR A 224 6.84 3.99 3.80
CA TYR A 224 7.24 2.65 3.43
C TYR A 224 6.96 1.69 4.59
N ALA A 225 6.79 0.43 4.24
CA ALA A 225 6.61 -0.67 5.19
C ALA A 225 7.82 -1.60 5.13
N LEU A 226 8.24 -2.13 6.28
CA LEU A 226 9.15 -3.26 6.40
C LEU A 226 8.43 -4.36 7.19
N ARG A 227 8.45 -5.59 6.69
CA ARG A 227 7.90 -6.75 7.37
C ARG A 227 8.97 -7.39 8.25
N SER A 228 8.61 -7.71 9.50
CA SER A 228 9.32 -8.69 10.32
C SER A 228 8.51 -9.97 10.29
N GLY A 229 8.94 -10.94 9.53
CA GLY A 229 8.20 -12.18 9.25
C GLY A 229 8.95 -13.44 9.65
N GLY A 230 8.64 -14.54 8.96
CA GLY A 230 9.26 -15.84 9.19
C GLY A 230 9.06 -16.38 10.62
N PRO A 231 9.70 -17.50 10.94
CA PRO A 231 9.54 -18.15 12.25
C PRO A 231 10.20 -17.40 13.40
N LEU A 232 11.12 -16.48 13.11
CA LEU A 232 11.91 -15.71 14.10
C LEU A 232 11.53 -14.24 14.16
N GLY A 233 10.67 -13.77 13.26
CA GLY A 233 10.19 -12.39 13.23
C GLY A 233 8.98 -12.16 14.12
N ALA A 234 8.62 -10.88 14.28
CA ALA A 234 7.48 -10.47 15.11
C ALA A 234 6.12 -10.64 14.42
N ASN A 235 6.09 -11.09 13.16
CA ASN A 235 4.90 -11.13 12.28
C ASN A 235 4.16 -9.77 12.26
N THR A 236 4.92 -8.72 12.05
CA THR A 236 4.48 -7.32 12.13
C THR A 236 4.98 -6.54 10.92
N ALA A 237 4.14 -5.67 10.38
CA ALA A 237 4.56 -4.63 9.46
C ALA A 237 4.87 -3.35 10.22
N TYR A 238 6.08 -2.85 10.08
CA TYR A 238 6.54 -1.57 10.61
C TYR A 238 6.41 -0.51 9.53
N ILE A 239 5.57 0.49 9.78
CA ILE A 239 5.31 1.56 8.83
C ILE A 239 6.09 2.80 9.24
N TYR A 240 6.80 3.37 8.29
CA TYR A 240 7.62 4.58 8.47
C TYR A 240 7.20 5.65 7.47
N ASP A 241 7.33 6.92 7.84
CA ASP A 241 7.30 8.01 6.86
C ASP A 241 8.55 7.99 5.96
N ALA A 242 8.55 8.80 4.90
CA ALA A 242 9.70 8.89 3.98
C ALA A 242 10.99 9.36 4.67
N ALA A 243 10.89 10.08 5.80
CA ALA A 243 12.03 10.51 6.62
C ALA A 243 12.51 9.39 7.57
N GLY A 244 11.76 8.30 7.74
CA GLY A 244 12.08 7.14 8.57
C GLY A 244 11.56 7.22 10.00
N THR A 245 10.65 8.14 10.29
CA THR A 245 9.92 8.16 11.56
C THR A 245 8.90 7.03 11.56
N LYS A 246 8.89 6.21 12.58
CA LYS A 246 7.91 5.13 12.71
C LYS A 246 6.51 5.72 12.94
N LEU A 247 5.57 5.38 12.06
CA LEU A 247 4.18 5.83 12.12
C LEU A 247 3.30 4.82 12.86
N ALA A 248 3.50 3.51 12.59
CA ALA A 248 2.69 2.45 13.18
C ALA A 248 3.41 1.11 13.19
N GLU A 249 2.90 0.21 14.03
CA GLU A 249 3.16 -1.23 14.00
C GLU A 249 1.83 -1.94 13.75
N VAL A 250 1.78 -2.75 12.71
CA VAL A 250 0.55 -3.42 12.27
C VAL A 250 0.76 -4.92 12.36
N ALA A 251 -0.02 -5.58 13.23
CA ALA A 251 0.01 -7.03 13.33
C ALA A 251 -0.48 -7.67 12.03
N LEU A 252 0.26 -8.67 11.54
CA LEU A 252 -0.06 -9.40 10.33
C LEU A 252 -0.79 -10.71 10.66
N PRO A 253 -1.58 -11.28 9.72
CA PRO A 253 -2.15 -12.61 9.88
C PRO A 253 -1.07 -13.63 10.19
N SER A 254 -1.40 -14.64 11.01
CA SER A 254 -0.50 -15.77 11.24
C SER A 254 -0.29 -16.54 9.94
N GLN A 255 0.96 -16.68 9.53
CA GLN A 255 1.36 -17.36 8.30
C GLN A 255 2.55 -18.28 8.61
N PRO A 256 2.69 -19.43 7.90
CA PRO A 256 3.75 -20.40 8.20
C PRO A 256 5.15 -19.82 8.12
N GLN A 257 5.44 -19.07 7.05
CA GLN A 257 6.71 -18.40 6.80
C GLN A 257 6.41 -17.11 6.06
N GLY A 258 6.08 -16.08 6.85
CA GLY A 258 5.62 -14.80 6.32
C GLY A 258 6.76 -14.01 5.68
N GLU A 259 6.86 -13.98 4.36
CA GLU A 259 8.01 -13.41 3.64
C GLU A 259 7.69 -12.27 2.71
N THR A 260 6.43 -12.06 2.30
CA THR A 260 6.17 -11.00 1.33
C THR A 260 5.23 -9.92 1.82
N LEU A 261 5.52 -8.69 1.40
CA LEU A 261 4.71 -7.51 1.67
C LEU A 261 4.79 -6.52 0.52
N THR A 262 3.63 -6.04 0.06
CA THR A 262 3.53 -4.87 -0.80
C THR A 262 2.30 -4.03 -0.44
N TYR A 263 2.19 -2.83 -1.00
CA TYR A 263 0.98 -2.02 -0.88
C TYR A 263 -0.01 -2.39 -1.98
N ALA A 264 -1.16 -2.98 -1.65
CA ALA A 264 -2.26 -3.19 -2.59
C ALA A 264 -2.84 -1.86 -3.10
N ASN A 265 -2.87 -0.89 -2.22
CA ASN A 265 -3.17 0.52 -2.47
C ASN A 265 -2.53 1.34 -1.34
N CYS A 266 -2.78 2.64 -1.28
CA CYS A 266 -2.05 3.46 -0.32
C CYS A 266 -2.43 3.24 1.16
N SER A 267 -3.54 2.59 1.46
CA SER A 267 -4.04 2.33 2.83
C SER A 267 -4.21 0.84 3.15
N THR A 268 -3.72 -0.05 2.29
CA THR A 268 -3.89 -1.50 2.47
C THR A 268 -2.63 -2.22 2.01
N LEU A 269 -2.08 -3.08 2.86
CA LEU A 269 -1.01 -3.99 2.49
C LEU A 269 -1.58 -5.27 1.86
N LEU A 270 -0.79 -5.89 0.99
CA LEU A 270 -0.95 -7.25 0.50
C LEU A 270 0.22 -8.06 1.05
N VAL A 271 -0.07 -9.13 1.78
CA VAL A 271 0.96 -9.97 2.41
C VAL A 271 0.76 -11.45 2.06
N GLY A 272 1.87 -12.15 1.90
CA GLY A 272 1.93 -13.56 1.56
C GLY A 272 2.97 -14.31 2.38
N SER A 273 3.11 -15.60 2.14
CA SER A 273 3.98 -16.50 2.87
C SER A 273 4.47 -17.57 1.94
N GLU A 274 5.66 -18.06 2.16
CA GLU A 274 6.02 -19.39 1.68
C GLU A 274 5.14 -20.46 2.31
N ASN A 275 5.01 -21.56 1.61
CA ASN A 275 4.23 -22.73 2.03
C ASN A 275 2.75 -22.40 2.35
N ASP A 276 2.25 -21.28 1.85
CA ASP A 276 0.84 -20.88 1.90
C ASP A 276 0.43 -20.21 0.58
N THR A 277 -0.67 -20.64 0.03
CA THR A 277 -1.20 -20.06 -1.21
C THR A 277 -2.13 -18.87 -0.96
N GLN A 278 -2.41 -18.54 0.30
CA GLN A 278 -3.37 -17.48 0.64
C GLN A 278 -2.68 -16.14 0.79
N LEU A 279 -3.05 -15.16 -0.04
CA LEU A 279 -2.73 -13.75 0.18
C LEU A 279 -3.77 -13.07 1.06
N TRP A 280 -3.32 -12.10 1.84
CA TRP A 280 -4.15 -11.32 2.75
C TRP A 280 -4.05 -9.83 2.47
N ARG A 281 -5.19 -9.13 2.55
CA ARG A 281 -5.25 -7.67 2.63
C ARG A 281 -5.26 -7.26 4.10
N VAL A 282 -4.37 -6.33 4.45
CA VAL A 282 -4.24 -5.80 5.80
C VAL A 282 -4.46 -4.30 5.75
N PRO A 283 -5.62 -3.80 6.20
CA PRO A 283 -5.91 -2.38 6.26
C PRO A 283 -4.94 -1.66 7.21
N LEU A 284 -4.46 -0.50 6.79
CA LEU A 284 -3.60 0.36 7.60
C LEU A 284 -4.44 1.38 8.38
N PRO A 285 -4.05 1.70 9.61
CA PRO A 285 -4.66 2.81 10.31
C PRO A 285 -4.30 4.14 9.60
N PRO A 286 -5.14 5.18 9.69
CA PRO A 286 -4.97 6.43 8.94
C PRO A 286 -3.60 7.09 9.10
N GLU A 287 -3.02 7.05 10.28
CA GLU A 287 -1.68 7.58 10.59
C GLU A 287 -0.55 6.85 9.85
N ALA A 288 -0.77 5.60 9.47
CA ALA A 288 0.17 4.78 8.71
C ALA A 288 0.07 4.98 7.19
N ALA A 289 -0.88 5.77 6.72
CA ALA A 289 -1.17 5.98 5.30
C ALA A 289 -1.05 7.47 4.88
N PRO A 290 0.08 8.16 5.12
CA PRO A 290 0.22 9.58 4.83
C PRO A 290 0.13 9.86 3.33
N GLY A 291 -0.66 10.88 2.97
CA GLY A 291 -0.84 11.31 1.58
C GLY A 291 -1.64 10.34 0.73
N CYS A 292 -2.08 9.23 1.30
CA CYS A 292 -3.25 8.59 0.80
C CYS A 292 -4.36 9.63 0.94
N GLY A 293 -5.04 10.00 -0.12
CA GLY A 293 -6.28 10.72 -0.02
C GLY A 293 -7.27 9.90 0.84
N GLY A 294 -6.82 9.58 2.04
CA GLY A 294 -7.61 9.13 3.13
C GLY A 294 -8.39 10.35 3.53
N THR A 295 -9.63 10.38 3.19
CA THR A 295 -10.55 10.84 4.18
C THR A 295 -10.15 10.12 5.47
N THR A 296 -9.40 10.79 6.40
CA THR A 296 -9.81 10.74 7.80
C THR A 296 -11.33 10.67 7.67
N PRO A 297 -12.01 9.65 8.24
CA PRO A 297 -13.45 9.79 8.36
C PRO A 297 -13.61 11.22 8.87
N PRO A 298 -14.28 12.14 8.13
CA PRO A 298 -14.46 13.48 8.65
C PRO A 298 -15.10 13.25 10.00
N PRO A 299 -14.68 13.95 11.06
CA PRO A 299 -15.36 13.82 12.33
C PRO A 299 -16.83 14.08 12.04
N ASP A 300 -17.66 13.05 12.13
CA ASP A 300 -19.11 13.05 11.95
C ASP A 300 -19.64 14.12 10.94
N GLY A 301 -19.09 14.13 9.71
CA GLY A 301 -19.58 14.99 8.64
C GLY A 301 -20.67 14.29 7.83
N ASP A 302 -21.69 15.04 7.42
CA ASP A 302 -22.76 14.53 6.57
C ASP A 302 -22.22 13.80 5.35
N LEU A 303 -22.76 12.62 5.05
CA LEU A 303 -22.44 11.89 3.82
C LEU A 303 -22.76 12.79 2.60
N LYS A 304 -21.82 12.93 1.68
CA LYS A 304 -21.96 13.71 0.45
C LYS A 304 -21.54 12.89 -0.76
N VAL A 305 -22.29 13.01 -1.86
CA VAL A 305 -21.93 12.41 -3.16
C VAL A 305 -21.39 13.51 -4.07
N SER A 306 -20.20 13.33 -4.60
CA SER A 306 -19.62 14.26 -5.56
C SER A 306 -20.36 14.19 -6.89
N ASN A 307 -20.69 15.35 -7.45
CA ASN A 307 -21.29 15.41 -8.79
C ASN A 307 -20.18 15.20 -9.83
N PRO A 308 -20.25 14.16 -10.70
CA PRO A 308 -19.22 13.91 -11.71
C PRO A 308 -19.29 14.90 -12.89
N GLY A 309 -20.23 15.84 -12.87
CA GLY A 309 -20.49 16.73 -14.00
C GLY A 309 -21.19 16.04 -15.17
N THR A 310 -21.29 16.72 -16.30
CA THR A 310 -21.86 16.13 -17.52
C THR A 310 -20.98 15.01 -18.03
N GLN A 311 -21.55 13.83 -18.20
CA GLN A 311 -20.88 12.64 -18.72
C GLN A 311 -21.34 12.33 -20.15
N THR A 312 -20.46 11.70 -20.93
CA THR A 312 -20.79 11.32 -22.33
C THR A 312 -20.29 9.90 -22.59
N CYS A 313 -21.15 9.08 -23.17
CA CYS A 313 -20.82 7.73 -23.66
C CYS A 313 -21.25 7.58 -25.11
N LYS A 314 -20.80 6.52 -25.76
CA LYS A 314 -21.20 6.16 -27.13
C LYS A 314 -22.14 4.96 -27.08
N PHE A 315 -23.14 4.96 -27.96
CA PHE A 315 -24.08 3.86 -28.13
C PHE A 315 -23.34 2.54 -28.41
N ASN A 316 -23.69 1.49 -27.67
CA ASN A 316 -23.12 0.14 -27.79
C ASN A 316 -21.58 0.06 -27.64
N GLN A 317 -20.93 1.06 -27.01
CA GLN A 317 -19.52 1.03 -26.68
C GLN A 317 -19.32 0.99 -25.16
N SER A 318 -18.15 0.50 -24.73
CA SER A 318 -17.82 0.47 -23.29
C SER A 318 -17.81 1.86 -22.71
N CYS A 319 -18.59 2.04 -21.63
CA CYS A 319 -18.71 3.27 -20.87
C CYS A 319 -18.29 2.99 -19.43
N THR A 320 -17.57 3.94 -18.81
CA THR A 320 -17.19 3.88 -17.40
C THR A 320 -17.34 5.25 -16.80
N ILE A 321 -18.08 5.35 -15.66
CA ILE A 321 -18.25 6.58 -14.89
C ILE A 321 -18.01 6.22 -13.42
N GLN A 322 -17.22 7.03 -12.71
CA GLN A 322 -16.95 6.83 -11.28
C GLN A 322 -17.81 7.77 -10.45
N ILE A 323 -18.59 7.23 -9.52
CA ILE A 323 -19.28 7.98 -8.46
C ILE A 323 -18.44 7.89 -7.20
N THR A 324 -18.20 9.04 -6.55
CA THR A 324 -17.45 9.12 -5.30
C THR A 324 -18.31 9.75 -4.21
N ALA A 325 -18.14 9.28 -2.97
CA ALA A 325 -18.77 9.85 -1.79
C ALA A 325 -17.71 10.26 -0.76
N THR A 326 -18.01 11.26 0.05
CA THR A 326 -17.19 11.75 1.15
C THR A 326 -18.05 11.90 2.41
N GLY A 327 -17.48 11.73 3.59
CA GLY A 327 -18.24 11.68 4.85
C GLY A 327 -19.01 10.37 5.04
N GLY A 328 -19.84 10.30 6.07
CA GLY A 328 -20.59 9.12 6.46
C GLY A 328 -19.74 8.04 7.15
N LYS A 329 -20.38 7.00 7.68
CA LYS A 329 -19.73 5.86 8.35
C LYS A 329 -19.54 4.68 7.40
N PRO A 330 -18.31 4.18 7.17
CA PRO A 330 -18.06 3.00 6.34
C PRO A 330 -18.74 1.72 6.89
N PRO A 331 -19.06 0.74 6.02
CA PRO A 331 -18.96 0.78 4.57
C PRO A 331 -20.02 1.67 3.93
N VAL A 332 -19.65 2.33 2.81
CA VAL A 332 -20.59 3.11 1.99
C VAL A 332 -21.00 2.26 0.79
N SER A 333 -22.28 2.13 0.56
CA SER A 333 -22.86 1.45 -0.60
C SER A 333 -23.43 2.44 -1.60
N TYR A 334 -23.35 2.09 -2.89
CA TYR A 334 -23.78 2.95 -3.99
C TYR A 334 -24.95 2.38 -4.75
N SER A 335 -25.81 3.25 -5.25
CA SER A 335 -26.89 2.91 -6.17
C SER A 335 -27.08 4.03 -7.20
N ALA A 336 -27.66 3.72 -8.33
CA ALA A 336 -28.01 4.71 -9.34
C ALA A 336 -29.37 4.40 -9.97
N SER A 337 -30.13 5.44 -10.26
CA SER A 337 -31.39 5.36 -11.01
C SER A 337 -31.33 6.22 -12.26
N GLY A 338 -32.17 5.92 -13.24
CA GLY A 338 -32.16 6.59 -14.54
C GLY A 338 -31.07 6.09 -15.51
N LEU A 339 -30.31 5.05 -15.14
CA LEU A 339 -29.32 4.44 -16.03
C LEU A 339 -30.02 3.85 -17.25
N PRO A 340 -29.45 4.05 -18.49
CA PRO A 340 -29.97 3.40 -19.68
C PRO A 340 -29.74 1.90 -19.62
N PHE A 341 -30.54 1.16 -20.36
CA PHE A 341 -30.33 -0.27 -20.52
C PHE A 341 -28.90 -0.57 -21.00
N GLY A 342 -28.25 -1.54 -20.35
CA GLY A 342 -26.87 -1.92 -20.64
C GLY A 342 -25.80 -1.23 -19.76
N LEU A 343 -26.17 -0.29 -18.86
CA LEU A 343 -25.31 0.22 -17.81
C LEU A 343 -25.77 -0.26 -16.43
N SER A 344 -24.84 -0.55 -15.56
CA SER A 344 -25.07 -0.89 -14.15
C SER A 344 -24.04 -0.23 -13.25
N ILE A 345 -24.42 0.02 -12.00
CA ILE A 345 -23.49 0.48 -10.96
C ILE A 345 -23.07 -0.68 -10.07
N ASP A 346 -21.78 -0.73 -9.77
CA ASP A 346 -21.23 -1.61 -8.74
C ASP A 346 -21.51 -0.97 -7.37
N THR A 347 -22.21 -1.70 -6.51
CA THR A 347 -22.68 -1.20 -5.22
C THR A 347 -21.57 -0.97 -4.20
N ALA A 348 -20.43 -1.63 -4.31
CA ALA A 348 -19.30 -1.48 -3.39
C ALA A 348 -18.34 -0.36 -3.83
N THR A 349 -18.13 -0.21 -5.14
CA THR A 349 -17.12 0.71 -5.67
C THR A 349 -17.69 2.01 -6.22
N GLY A 350 -19.00 2.10 -6.46
CA GLY A 350 -19.64 3.26 -7.10
C GLY A 350 -19.33 3.39 -8.59
N ARG A 351 -18.76 2.35 -9.22
CA ARG A 351 -18.40 2.37 -10.64
C ARG A 351 -19.58 1.98 -11.52
N ILE A 352 -20.00 2.88 -12.41
CA ILE A 352 -20.99 2.60 -13.44
C ILE A 352 -20.27 2.09 -14.67
N THR A 353 -20.66 0.92 -15.17
CA THR A 353 -20.02 0.29 -16.33
C THR A 353 -21.05 -0.40 -17.24
N GLY A 354 -20.65 -0.67 -18.49
CA GLY A 354 -21.44 -1.41 -19.45
C GLY A 354 -21.41 -0.80 -20.85
N LYS A 355 -22.38 -1.20 -21.67
CA LYS A 355 -22.59 -0.68 -23.03
C LYS A 355 -24.02 -0.16 -23.14
N PRO A 356 -24.24 1.15 -23.27
CA PRO A 356 -25.61 1.70 -23.31
C PRO A 356 -26.31 1.37 -24.64
N TRP A 357 -27.55 0.95 -24.53
CA TRP A 357 -28.42 0.60 -25.67
C TRP A 357 -29.52 1.63 -25.92
N GLN A 358 -29.33 2.85 -25.51
CA GLN A 358 -30.27 3.97 -25.66
C GLN A 358 -29.44 5.22 -26.00
N THR A 359 -29.95 6.09 -26.87
CA THR A 359 -29.34 7.38 -27.21
C THR A 359 -30.11 8.55 -26.61
N GLY A 360 -29.49 9.71 -26.54
CA GLY A 360 -30.07 10.92 -25.99
C GLY A 360 -29.44 11.34 -24.67
N THR A 361 -29.96 12.39 -24.05
CA THR A 361 -29.50 12.89 -22.74
C THR A 361 -30.43 12.39 -21.65
N LEU A 362 -29.89 11.68 -20.68
CA LEU A 362 -30.58 11.14 -19.52
C LEU A 362 -30.13 11.84 -18.25
N GLN A 363 -31.04 11.97 -17.29
CA GLN A 363 -30.68 12.44 -15.94
C GLN A 363 -30.45 11.23 -15.04
N ILE A 364 -29.22 11.07 -14.57
CA ILE A 364 -28.83 9.98 -13.67
C ILE A 364 -28.79 10.51 -12.25
N THR A 365 -29.50 9.81 -11.34
CA THR A 365 -29.39 10.08 -9.91
C THR A 365 -28.56 8.99 -9.26
N ALA A 366 -27.39 9.36 -8.75
CA ALA A 366 -26.53 8.50 -7.96
C ALA A 366 -26.75 8.76 -6.46
N ARG A 367 -26.80 7.68 -5.68
CA ARG A 367 -26.97 7.71 -4.23
C ARG A 367 -25.87 6.91 -3.56
N ALA A 368 -25.33 7.45 -2.47
CA ALA A 368 -24.51 6.73 -1.52
C ALA A 368 -25.30 6.54 -0.21
N THR A 369 -25.12 5.41 0.46
CA THR A 369 -25.71 5.10 1.76
C THR A 369 -24.65 4.50 2.65
N ASP A 370 -24.48 5.00 3.85
CA ASP A 370 -23.49 4.54 4.81
C ASP A 370 -23.99 3.42 5.71
N SER A 371 -23.14 2.88 6.58
CA SER A 371 -23.48 1.79 7.49
C SER A 371 -24.55 2.15 8.54
N THR A 372 -24.81 3.44 8.75
CA THR A 372 -25.87 3.93 9.67
C THR A 372 -27.18 4.26 8.95
N THR A 373 -27.28 3.94 7.65
CA THR A 373 -28.39 4.26 6.75
C THR A 373 -28.52 5.74 6.37
N ALA A 374 -27.58 6.60 6.80
CA ALA A 374 -27.51 7.96 6.28
C ALA A 374 -27.22 7.93 4.78
N SER A 375 -27.84 8.81 4.01
CA SER A 375 -27.71 8.78 2.56
C SER A 375 -27.62 10.17 1.95
N ALA A 376 -26.86 10.27 0.86
CA ALA A 376 -26.73 11.46 0.04
C ALA A 376 -26.95 11.13 -1.43
N THR A 377 -27.38 12.10 -2.22
CA THR A 377 -27.64 11.93 -3.65
C THR A 377 -27.04 13.07 -4.46
N THR A 378 -26.71 12.77 -5.71
CA THR A 378 -26.37 13.76 -6.72
C THR A 378 -27.03 13.40 -8.04
N THR A 379 -27.33 14.39 -8.86
CA THR A 379 -27.93 14.18 -10.18
C THR A 379 -27.05 14.83 -11.24
N PHE A 380 -26.81 14.11 -12.33
CA PHE A 380 -25.96 14.59 -13.43
C PHE A 380 -26.49 14.15 -14.79
N PRO A 381 -26.25 14.93 -15.86
CA PRO A 381 -26.65 14.56 -17.21
C PRO A 381 -25.66 13.55 -17.82
N LEU A 382 -26.19 12.50 -18.45
CA LEU A 382 -25.46 11.53 -19.24
C LEU A 382 -25.93 11.57 -20.71
N GLY A 383 -25.09 12.10 -21.59
CA GLY A 383 -25.32 12.09 -23.03
C GLY A 383 -24.85 10.75 -23.65
N ILE A 384 -25.67 10.15 -24.50
CA ILE A 384 -25.30 8.97 -25.26
C ILE A 384 -25.47 9.25 -26.74
N ASN A 385 -24.33 9.32 -27.43
CA ASN A 385 -24.23 9.69 -28.85
C ASN A 385 -23.96 8.45 -29.72
N TRP A 386 -24.37 8.52 -31.00
CA TRP A 386 -24.10 7.45 -31.95
C TRP A 386 -22.63 7.33 -32.34
N PHE A 387 -21.88 8.46 -32.39
CA PHE A 387 -20.51 8.55 -32.89
C PHE A 387 -19.62 9.41 -31.96
#